data_5b30c668f6fc45a989e2c550870f99ec
#
_entry.id   5b30c668f6fc45a989e2c550870f99ec
#
_cell.length_a   1.000
_cell.length_b   1.000
_cell.length_c   1.000
_cell.angle_alpha   90.00
_cell.angle_beta   90.00
_cell.angle_gamma   90.00
#
_symmetry.space_group_name_H-M   'P 1'
#
loop_
_entity.id
_entity.type
_entity.pdbx_description
1 polymer ?
#
loop_
_entity_poly.entity_id
_entity_poly.type
_entity_poly.pdbx_seq_one_letter_code
_entity_poly.pdbx_strand_id
1 'polypeptide(L)'
;MMNINGDKAALVTGASHGIGLELAKKLLSDGWVVFGTGRDVSSLEDTKTLFPCFVPIQSDFTRNSNIEQVAKVIKDSGIPLLLSVQNAGMKSPPRSLTEYDCESIDEVFQVNLLAPMKLTALLAAEMPAKSRILFVTSRAATLKLKESSTYCASKAGLDEVTAIVRKELEEKNIGVSCVIPGEVDTRIQKTLRETTSFHLHKIFDEAYQTGQLISPKTCAEFLKWLLCDLSFDEYKQSNMPVSIYEEWHHSFWLRDRNQLPPFPF
;
A
#
# COMPACT_ATOMS: atom_id res chain seq x y z
N MET A 1 13.81 6.64 -25.20
CA MET A 1 13.25 7.51 -24.15
C MET A 1 11.73 7.39 -24.25
N MET A 2 11.08 7.00 -23.17
CA MET A 2 9.61 6.98 -23.12
C MET A 2 9.11 8.42 -23.18
N ASN A 3 8.32 8.76 -24.20
CA ASN A 3 7.70 10.09 -24.33
C ASN A 3 6.47 10.12 -23.41
N ILE A 4 6.70 10.25 -22.09
CA ILE A 4 5.63 10.33 -21.08
C ILE A 4 5.46 11.81 -20.78
N ASN A 5 4.37 12.41 -21.24
CA ASN A 5 4.04 13.79 -20.92
C ASN A 5 3.36 13.86 -19.54
N GLY A 6 4.04 14.42 -18.56
CA GLY A 6 3.49 14.68 -17.23
C GLY A 6 4.49 15.43 -16.36
N ASP A 7 3.98 16.30 -15.52
CA ASP A 7 4.76 17.18 -14.63
C ASP A 7 4.80 16.66 -13.17
N LYS A 8 4.09 15.57 -12.88
CA LYS A 8 3.97 14.98 -11.54
C LYS A 8 3.84 13.47 -11.61
N ALA A 9 4.62 12.77 -10.81
CA ALA A 9 4.63 11.32 -10.76
C ALA A 9 4.22 10.76 -9.41
N ALA A 10 3.62 9.57 -9.45
CA ALA A 10 3.33 8.73 -8.30
C ALA A 10 3.95 7.34 -8.48
N LEU A 11 4.58 6.80 -7.46
CA LEU A 11 4.88 5.38 -7.34
C LEU A 11 3.74 4.69 -6.58
N VAL A 12 3.19 3.62 -7.16
CA VAL A 12 2.24 2.74 -6.46
C VAL A 12 2.78 1.32 -6.51
N THR A 13 3.25 0.82 -5.37
CA THR A 13 3.72 -0.56 -5.30
C THR A 13 2.53 -1.53 -5.16
N GLY A 14 2.60 -2.70 -5.83
CA GLY A 14 1.48 -3.66 -5.85
C GLY A 14 0.28 -3.17 -6.66
N ALA A 15 0.51 -2.52 -7.80
CA ALA A 15 -0.51 -1.91 -8.66
C ALA A 15 -1.18 -2.88 -9.65
N SER A 16 -0.86 -4.18 -9.62
CA SER A 16 -1.46 -5.16 -10.54
C SER A 16 -2.86 -5.61 -10.13
N HIS A 17 -3.28 -5.41 -8.88
CA HIS A 17 -4.63 -5.76 -8.39
C HIS A 17 -4.97 -5.08 -7.06
N GLY A 18 -6.23 -5.26 -6.64
CA GLY A 18 -6.71 -4.79 -5.34
C GLY A 18 -6.59 -3.28 -5.17
N ILE A 19 -6.20 -2.86 -3.97
CA ILE A 19 -6.12 -1.44 -3.58
C ILE A 19 -5.17 -0.67 -4.50
N GLY A 20 -3.98 -1.22 -4.77
CA GLY A 20 -2.96 -0.53 -5.58
C GLY A 20 -3.41 -0.29 -7.01
N LEU A 21 -4.12 -1.24 -7.65
CA LEU A 21 -4.67 -1.07 -8.99
C LEU A 21 -5.73 0.03 -9.03
N GLU A 22 -6.68 0.01 -8.08
CA GLU A 22 -7.75 1.01 -8.07
C GLU A 22 -7.23 2.40 -7.73
N LEU A 23 -6.24 2.53 -6.85
CA LEU A 23 -5.56 3.79 -6.58
C LEU A 23 -4.79 4.30 -7.82
N ALA A 24 -4.06 3.42 -8.50
CA ALA A 24 -3.34 3.77 -9.73
C ALA A 24 -4.30 4.33 -10.80
N LYS A 25 -5.44 3.66 -11.02
CA LYS A 25 -6.47 4.15 -11.98
C LYS A 25 -7.00 5.54 -11.61
N LYS A 26 -7.23 5.81 -10.31
CA LYS A 26 -7.71 7.14 -9.86
C LYS A 26 -6.67 8.22 -10.09
N LEU A 27 -5.41 7.97 -9.72
CA LEU A 27 -4.33 8.91 -9.94
C LEU A 27 -4.12 9.19 -11.44
N LEU A 28 -4.19 8.15 -12.29
CA LEU A 28 -4.11 8.28 -13.74
C LEU A 28 -5.25 9.13 -14.31
N SER A 29 -6.48 8.94 -13.81
CA SER A 29 -7.63 9.76 -14.20
C SER A 29 -7.50 11.23 -13.77
N ASP A 30 -6.72 11.51 -12.72
CA ASP A 30 -6.40 12.86 -12.23
C ASP A 30 -5.13 13.45 -12.90
N GLY A 31 -4.64 12.83 -13.98
CA GLY A 31 -3.53 13.35 -14.79
C GLY A 31 -2.14 13.07 -14.21
N TRP A 32 -2.00 12.11 -13.30
CA TRP A 32 -0.68 11.69 -12.82
C TRP A 32 0.00 10.74 -13.80
N VAL A 33 1.33 10.79 -13.86
CA VAL A 33 2.14 9.68 -14.34
C VAL A 33 2.26 8.69 -13.18
N VAL A 34 1.89 7.41 -13.41
CA VAL A 34 1.93 6.41 -12.34
C VAL A 34 2.93 5.30 -12.69
N PHE A 35 3.99 5.18 -11.90
CA PHE A 35 4.88 4.05 -11.89
C PHE A 35 4.23 2.94 -11.06
N GLY A 36 3.68 1.93 -11.73
CA GLY A 36 2.97 0.83 -11.10
C GLY A 36 3.80 -0.44 -11.06
N THR A 37 4.04 -1.00 -9.87
CA THR A 37 4.82 -2.24 -9.75
C THR A 37 3.94 -3.45 -9.46
N GLY A 38 4.36 -4.62 -9.91
CA GLY A 38 3.68 -5.89 -9.62
C GLY A 38 4.39 -7.07 -10.26
N ARG A 39 4.03 -8.27 -9.84
CA ARG A 39 4.53 -9.53 -10.42
C ARG A 39 3.76 -9.96 -11.66
N ASP A 40 2.49 -9.60 -11.72
CA ASP A 40 1.55 -9.96 -12.81
C ASP A 40 1.68 -8.94 -13.95
N VAL A 41 2.45 -9.32 -14.96
CA VAL A 41 2.74 -8.48 -16.15
C VAL A 41 1.48 -8.20 -16.95
N SER A 42 0.63 -9.21 -17.17
CA SER A 42 -0.59 -9.06 -17.97
C SER A 42 -1.49 -7.96 -17.41
N SER A 43 -1.75 -7.98 -16.10
CA SER A 43 -2.57 -6.97 -15.45
C SER A 43 -1.97 -5.56 -15.49
N LEU A 44 -0.63 -5.44 -15.45
CA LEU A 44 0.06 -4.16 -15.62
C LEU A 44 -0.06 -3.64 -17.06
N GLU A 45 0.10 -4.51 -18.07
CA GLU A 45 -0.03 -4.13 -19.48
C GLU A 45 -1.47 -3.78 -19.86
N ASP A 46 -2.47 -4.47 -19.29
CA ASP A 46 -3.89 -4.10 -19.45
C ASP A 46 -4.14 -2.69 -18.94
N THR A 47 -3.56 -2.33 -17.79
CA THR A 47 -3.66 -0.98 -17.24
C THR A 47 -2.95 0.05 -18.13
N LYS A 48 -1.77 -0.29 -18.68
CA LYS A 48 -1.04 0.57 -19.63
C LYS A 48 -1.84 0.82 -20.90
N THR A 49 -2.53 -0.19 -21.39
CA THR A 49 -3.37 -0.07 -22.59
C THR A 49 -4.52 0.93 -22.37
N LEU A 50 -5.11 0.95 -21.18
CA LEU A 50 -6.20 1.86 -20.84
C LEU A 50 -5.71 3.27 -20.48
N PHE A 51 -4.52 3.39 -19.92
CA PHE A 51 -3.95 4.63 -19.41
C PHE A 51 -2.53 4.85 -19.91
N PRO A 52 -2.32 5.64 -20.98
CA PRO A 52 -0.99 5.88 -21.56
C PRO A 52 0.06 6.45 -20.59
N CYS A 53 -0.36 7.15 -19.54
CA CYS A 53 0.52 7.68 -18.48
C CYS A 53 0.86 6.65 -17.39
N PHE A 54 0.41 5.41 -17.50
CA PHE A 54 0.85 4.33 -16.63
C PHE A 54 2.19 3.75 -17.11
N VAL A 55 3.14 3.61 -16.20
CA VAL A 55 4.46 3.00 -16.45
C VAL A 55 4.53 1.69 -15.70
N PRO A 56 4.30 0.55 -16.38
CA PRO A 56 4.38 -0.75 -15.76
C PRO A 56 5.82 -1.12 -15.43
N ILE A 57 6.09 -1.58 -14.21
CA ILE A 57 7.38 -2.11 -13.81
C ILE A 57 7.17 -3.49 -13.19
N GLN A 58 7.51 -4.54 -13.93
CA GLN A 58 7.50 -5.89 -13.38
C GLN A 58 8.51 -5.98 -12.24
N SER A 59 8.05 -6.36 -11.06
CA SER A 59 8.90 -6.41 -9.87
C SER A 59 8.46 -7.47 -8.89
N ASP A 60 9.40 -8.26 -8.43
CA ASP A 60 9.29 -9.16 -7.29
C ASP A 60 10.15 -8.61 -6.15
N PHE A 61 9.52 -8.12 -5.12
CA PHE A 61 10.22 -7.47 -3.99
C PHE A 61 10.88 -8.44 -3.01
N THR A 62 10.81 -9.74 -3.24
CA THR A 62 11.70 -10.70 -2.57
C THR A 62 13.15 -10.53 -3.03
N ARG A 63 13.39 -9.82 -4.16
CA ARG A 63 14.70 -9.60 -4.78
C ARG A 63 15.13 -8.14 -4.71
N ASN A 64 16.29 -7.88 -4.12
CA ASN A 64 16.84 -6.51 -4.02
C ASN A 64 17.05 -5.85 -5.39
N SER A 65 17.51 -6.60 -6.39
CA SER A 65 17.73 -6.09 -7.75
C SER A 65 16.46 -5.48 -8.37
N ASN A 66 15.28 -6.04 -8.05
CA ASN A 66 14.02 -5.47 -8.54
C ASN A 66 13.67 -4.15 -7.83
N ILE A 67 14.02 -4.01 -6.55
CA ILE A 67 13.83 -2.77 -5.79
C ILE A 67 14.71 -1.65 -6.38
N GLU A 68 15.98 -1.96 -6.64
CA GLU A 68 16.93 -1.04 -7.27
C GLU A 68 16.49 -0.66 -8.70
N GLN A 69 15.99 -1.63 -9.47
CA GLN A 69 15.44 -1.37 -10.81
C GLN A 69 14.26 -0.40 -10.77
N VAL A 70 13.32 -0.57 -9.83
CA VAL A 70 12.19 0.37 -9.67
C VAL A 70 12.68 1.78 -9.40
N ALA A 71 13.60 1.94 -8.46
CA ALA A 71 14.17 3.24 -8.14
C ALA A 71 14.90 3.85 -9.34
N LYS A 72 15.67 3.04 -10.08
CA LYS A 72 16.38 3.49 -11.29
C LYS A 72 15.41 3.97 -12.37
N VAL A 73 14.35 3.21 -12.69
CA VAL A 73 13.36 3.59 -13.71
C VAL A 73 12.70 4.93 -13.37
N ILE A 74 12.37 5.16 -12.09
CA ILE A 74 11.77 6.41 -11.64
C ILE A 74 12.74 7.58 -11.81
N LYS A 75 13.99 7.44 -11.36
CA LYS A 75 15.02 8.47 -11.48
C LYS A 75 15.35 8.80 -12.94
N ASP A 76 15.53 7.79 -13.78
CA ASP A 76 15.84 7.94 -15.20
C ASP A 76 14.70 8.62 -15.99
N SER A 77 13.46 8.62 -15.46
CA SER A 77 12.34 9.30 -16.10
C SER A 77 12.46 10.83 -16.07
N GLY A 78 13.17 11.39 -15.09
CA GLY A 78 13.28 12.83 -14.86
C GLY A 78 11.98 13.50 -14.39
N ILE A 79 10.89 12.75 -14.16
CA ILE A 79 9.61 13.30 -13.71
C ILE A 79 9.63 13.42 -12.17
N PRO A 80 9.30 14.58 -11.59
CA PRO A 80 9.28 14.75 -10.14
C PRO A 80 8.35 13.74 -9.44
N LEU A 81 8.89 12.92 -8.54
CA LEU A 81 8.11 11.96 -7.74
C LEU A 81 7.48 12.68 -6.55
N LEU A 82 6.19 12.99 -6.64
CA LEU A 82 5.46 13.69 -5.58
C LEU A 82 4.74 12.74 -4.62
N LEU A 83 4.40 11.53 -5.07
CA LEU A 83 3.73 10.52 -4.24
C LEU A 83 4.50 9.20 -4.29
N SER A 84 4.79 8.62 -3.13
CA SER A 84 5.36 7.28 -3.01
C SER A 84 4.44 6.43 -2.12
N VAL A 85 3.67 5.52 -2.74
CA VAL A 85 2.70 4.67 -2.05
C VAL A 85 3.23 3.25 -1.92
N GLN A 86 3.66 2.90 -0.71
CA GLN A 86 4.20 1.60 -0.36
C GLN A 86 3.04 0.66 0.03
N ASN A 87 2.31 0.18 -0.99
CA ASN A 87 1.12 -0.65 -0.84
C ASN A 87 1.39 -2.15 -1.04
N ALA A 88 2.47 -2.52 -1.73
CA ALA A 88 2.82 -3.93 -1.90
C ALA A 88 2.93 -4.63 -0.54
N GLY A 89 2.32 -5.80 -0.45
CA GLY A 89 2.38 -6.62 0.74
C GLY A 89 2.03 -8.07 0.43
N MET A 90 2.52 -8.96 1.28
CA MET A 90 2.21 -10.37 1.23
C MET A 90 1.91 -10.90 2.64
N LYS A 91 1.17 -11.97 2.68
CA LYS A 91 0.91 -12.76 3.88
C LYS A 91 0.97 -14.23 3.50
N SER A 92 1.80 -14.98 4.22
CA SER A 92 1.77 -16.44 4.12
C SER A 92 0.47 -16.99 4.72
N PRO A 93 0.01 -18.17 4.30
CA PRO A 93 -1.12 -18.82 4.95
C PRO A 93 -0.91 -18.88 6.48
N PRO A 94 -1.93 -18.53 7.29
CA PRO A 94 -1.83 -18.54 8.75
C PRO A 94 -1.39 -19.90 9.30
N ARG A 95 -0.38 -19.89 10.16
CA ARG A 95 0.16 -21.08 10.85
C ARG A 95 0.96 -20.68 12.09
N SER A 96 1.22 -21.62 12.98
CA SER A 96 2.11 -21.39 14.13
C SER A 96 3.52 -20.99 13.67
N LEU A 97 4.21 -20.17 14.47
CA LEU A 97 5.60 -19.79 14.18
C LEU A 97 6.52 -20.99 13.99
N THR A 98 6.27 -22.08 14.71
CA THR A 98 7.05 -23.32 14.63
C THR A 98 6.87 -24.12 13.34
N GLU A 99 5.89 -23.73 12.51
CA GLU A 99 5.58 -24.37 11.22
C GLU A 99 6.10 -23.57 10.02
N TYR A 100 6.68 -22.38 10.25
CA TYR A 100 7.32 -21.60 9.19
C TYR A 100 8.73 -22.11 8.91
N ASP A 101 9.07 -22.25 7.64
CA ASP A 101 10.46 -22.32 7.19
C ASP A 101 11.10 -20.92 7.17
N CYS A 102 12.43 -20.86 7.19
CA CYS A 102 13.18 -19.61 7.20
C CYS A 102 12.88 -18.74 5.97
N GLU A 103 12.77 -19.35 4.79
CA GLU A 103 12.51 -18.63 3.53
C GLU A 103 11.16 -17.90 3.55
N SER A 104 10.10 -18.56 4.02
CA SER A 104 8.77 -17.92 4.16
C SER A 104 8.79 -16.76 5.15
N ILE A 105 9.60 -16.83 6.22
CA ILE A 105 9.78 -15.70 7.15
C ILE A 105 10.48 -14.55 6.42
N ASP A 106 11.62 -14.84 5.79
CA ASP A 106 12.42 -13.84 5.09
C ASP A 106 11.62 -13.11 4.00
N GLU A 107 10.85 -13.84 3.19
CA GLU A 107 10.00 -13.26 2.15
C GLU A 107 8.99 -12.25 2.71
N VAL A 108 8.29 -12.60 3.82
CA VAL A 108 7.31 -11.68 4.41
C VAL A 108 7.96 -10.40 4.90
N PHE A 109 9.10 -10.50 5.60
CA PHE A 109 9.84 -9.32 6.06
C PHE A 109 10.44 -8.53 4.89
N GLN A 110 10.97 -9.23 3.89
CA GLN A 110 11.56 -8.60 2.70
C GLN A 110 10.52 -7.76 1.96
N VAL A 111 9.30 -8.27 1.74
CA VAL A 111 8.26 -7.57 0.98
C VAL A 111 7.57 -6.50 1.83
N ASN A 112 7.20 -6.81 3.09
CA ASN A 112 6.35 -5.93 3.87
C ASN A 112 7.11 -4.83 4.62
N LEU A 113 8.40 -5.01 4.89
CA LEU A 113 9.21 -4.11 5.70
C LEU A 113 10.44 -3.61 4.94
N LEU A 114 11.30 -4.52 4.48
CA LEU A 114 12.58 -4.13 3.91
C LEU A 114 12.44 -3.44 2.55
N ALA A 115 11.53 -3.90 1.68
CA ALA A 115 11.34 -3.27 0.37
C ALA A 115 10.81 -1.82 0.48
N PRO A 116 9.77 -1.51 1.30
CA PRO A 116 9.38 -0.12 1.54
C PRO A 116 10.50 0.74 2.13
N MET A 117 11.29 0.23 3.07
CA MET A 117 12.45 0.94 3.63
C MET A 117 13.49 1.25 2.54
N LYS A 118 13.86 0.24 1.73
CA LYS A 118 14.87 0.39 0.67
C LYS A 118 14.39 1.35 -0.42
N LEU A 119 13.14 1.26 -0.88
CA LEU A 119 12.58 2.21 -1.85
C LEU A 119 12.58 3.63 -1.31
N THR A 120 12.21 3.82 -0.04
CA THR A 120 12.26 5.13 0.61
C THR A 120 13.70 5.66 0.67
N ALA A 121 14.66 4.86 1.09
CA ALA A 121 16.08 5.24 1.13
C ALA A 121 16.64 5.62 -0.25
N LEU A 122 16.22 4.90 -1.30
CA LEU A 122 16.68 5.16 -2.67
C LEU A 122 16.04 6.39 -3.31
N LEU A 123 14.80 6.75 -2.93
CA LEU A 123 14.01 7.76 -3.64
C LEU A 123 13.87 9.08 -2.87
N ALA A 124 13.78 9.05 -1.53
CA ALA A 124 13.44 10.24 -0.74
C ALA A 124 14.45 11.40 -0.85
N ALA A 125 15.70 11.09 -1.20
CA ALA A 125 16.72 12.14 -1.39
C ALA A 125 16.41 13.08 -2.56
N GLU A 126 15.73 12.55 -3.61
CA GLU A 126 15.42 13.25 -4.86
C GLU A 126 13.95 13.70 -4.95
N MET A 127 13.13 13.34 -3.97
CA MET A 127 11.74 13.80 -3.92
C MET A 127 11.69 15.31 -3.58
N PRO A 128 10.87 16.09 -4.32
CA PRO A 128 10.70 17.51 -4.03
C PRO A 128 10.08 17.78 -2.65
N ALA A 129 10.26 18.98 -2.13
CA ALA A 129 9.51 19.44 -0.96
C ALA A 129 7.99 19.34 -1.20
N LYS A 130 7.24 19.07 -0.14
CA LYS A 130 5.78 18.79 -0.15
C LYS A 130 5.38 17.48 -0.83
N SER A 131 6.33 16.61 -1.19
CA SER A 131 6.03 15.24 -1.57
C SER A 131 5.47 14.44 -0.39
N ARG A 132 4.77 13.34 -0.69
CA ARG A 132 4.15 12.48 0.32
C ARG A 132 4.58 11.03 0.16
N ILE A 133 4.92 10.40 1.27
CA ILE A 133 5.21 8.97 1.36
C ILE A 133 4.12 8.34 2.22
N LEU A 134 3.43 7.34 1.70
CA LEU A 134 2.37 6.61 2.38
C LEU A 134 2.72 5.13 2.49
N PHE A 135 2.75 4.61 3.71
CA PHE A 135 2.88 3.18 3.97
C PHE A 135 1.52 2.55 4.26
N VAL A 136 1.18 1.46 3.57
CA VAL A 136 -0.04 0.71 3.86
C VAL A 136 0.27 -0.35 4.91
N THR A 137 -0.15 -0.09 6.13
CA THR A 137 0.00 -0.98 7.28
C THR A 137 -1.25 -1.87 7.48
N SER A 138 -1.49 -2.33 8.67
CA SER A 138 -2.63 -3.19 9.00
C SER A 138 -2.93 -3.10 10.50
N ARG A 139 -4.17 -3.29 10.89
CA ARG A 139 -4.56 -3.50 12.29
C ARG A 139 -3.83 -4.70 12.92
N ALA A 140 -3.37 -5.66 12.11
CA ALA A 140 -2.54 -6.78 12.55
C ALA A 140 -1.26 -6.36 13.27
N ALA A 141 -0.75 -5.13 13.03
CA ALA A 141 0.39 -4.56 13.76
C ALA A 141 0.15 -4.51 15.28
N THR A 142 -1.09 -4.31 15.70
CA THR A 142 -1.46 -4.16 17.13
C THR A 142 -2.27 -5.32 17.69
N LEU A 143 -3.05 -6.05 16.87
CA LEU A 143 -3.96 -7.11 17.32
C LEU A 143 -3.30 -8.39 17.81
N LYS A 144 -2.00 -8.60 17.54
CA LYS A 144 -1.25 -9.81 17.98
C LYS A 144 -1.97 -11.10 17.61
N LEU A 145 -2.37 -11.22 16.35
CA LEU A 145 -3.14 -12.36 15.85
C LEU A 145 -2.34 -13.67 15.94
N LYS A 146 -2.93 -14.67 16.60
CA LYS A 146 -2.39 -16.03 16.60
C LYS A 146 -2.24 -16.53 15.14
N GLU A 147 -1.25 -17.37 14.89
CA GLU A 147 -0.97 -17.94 13.55
C GLU A 147 -0.59 -16.91 12.46
N SER A 148 -0.23 -15.68 12.86
CA SER A 148 0.12 -14.60 11.93
C SER A 148 1.36 -13.82 12.39
N SER A 149 2.28 -14.46 13.11
CA SER A 149 3.43 -13.82 13.76
C SER A 149 4.30 -13.03 12.79
N THR A 150 4.66 -13.58 11.64
CA THR A 150 5.50 -12.93 10.63
C THR A 150 4.83 -11.67 10.06
N TYR A 151 3.54 -11.79 9.70
CA TYR A 151 2.77 -10.66 9.17
C TYR A 151 2.59 -9.56 10.21
N CYS A 152 2.15 -9.92 11.43
CA CYS A 152 1.98 -8.97 12.52
C CYS A 152 3.29 -8.21 12.84
N ALA A 153 4.39 -8.95 12.98
CA ALA A 153 5.70 -8.37 13.26
C ALA A 153 6.20 -7.46 12.12
N SER A 154 6.00 -7.87 10.85
CA SER A 154 6.40 -7.05 9.71
C SER A 154 5.60 -5.73 9.63
N LYS A 155 4.31 -5.75 9.96
CA LYS A 155 3.47 -4.54 9.96
C LYS A 155 3.73 -3.65 11.17
N ALA A 156 4.00 -4.23 12.35
CA ALA A 156 4.43 -3.47 13.53
C ALA A 156 5.78 -2.77 13.29
N GLY A 157 6.73 -3.47 12.67
CA GLY A 157 8.00 -2.87 12.25
C GLY A 157 7.82 -1.73 11.24
N LEU A 158 6.86 -1.87 10.31
CA LEU A 158 6.55 -0.84 9.33
C LEU A 158 5.96 0.42 9.99
N ASP A 159 5.11 0.27 11.02
CA ASP A 159 4.55 1.39 11.78
C ASP A 159 5.67 2.17 12.49
N GLU A 160 6.58 1.46 13.14
CA GLU A 160 7.73 2.07 13.82
C GLU A 160 8.66 2.80 12.84
N VAL A 161 9.01 2.15 11.73
CA VAL A 161 9.82 2.77 10.67
C VAL A 161 9.14 4.03 10.14
N THR A 162 7.83 4.01 9.94
CA THR A 162 7.09 5.19 9.47
C THR A 162 7.23 6.36 10.44
N ALA A 163 7.11 6.10 11.75
CA ALA A 163 7.24 7.13 12.78
C ALA A 163 8.64 7.75 12.82
N ILE A 164 9.68 6.95 12.60
CA ILE A 164 11.07 7.40 12.55
C ILE A 164 11.34 8.20 11.27
N VAL A 165 11.00 7.64 10.11
CA VAL A 165 11.22 8.27 8.79
C VAL A 165 10.50 9.60 8.68
N ARG A 166 9.32 9.73 9.30
CA ARG A 166 8.59 11.01 9.38
C ARG A 166 9.44 12.12 10.01
N LYS A 167 10.14 11.81 11.09
CA LYS A 167 11.05 12.77 11.77
C LYS A 167 12.28 13.07 10.92
N GLU A 168 12.88 12.03 10.32
CA GLU A 168 14.08 12.17 9.48
C GLU A 168 13.87 13.01 8.23
N LEU A 169 12.67 12.98 7.64
CA LEU A 169 12.33 13.72 6.43
C LEU A 169 11.64 15.06 6.68
N GLU A 170 11.49 15.46 7.95
CA GLU A 170 10.86 16.74 8.32
C GLU A 170 11.59 17.96 7.77
N GLU A 171 12.90 17.98 7.86
CA GLU A 171 13.73 19.09 7.36
C GLU A 171 13.68 19.21 5.83
N LYS A 172 13.46 18.10 5.12
CA LYS A 172 13.23 18.09 3.67
C LYS A 172 11.83 18.53 3.27
N ASN A 173 10.96 18.77 4.25
CA ASN A 173 9.55 19.08 4.05
C ASN A 173 8.83 18.02 3.21
N ILE A 174 9.09 16.73 3.47
CA ILE A 174 8.41 15.57 2.90
C ILE A 174 7.44 15.03 3.96
N GLY A 175 6.17 14.91 3.60
CA GLY A 175 5.16 14.32 4.47
C GLY A 175 5.24 12.79 4.46
N VAL A 176 5.22 12.18 5.65
CA VAL A 176 5.22 10.72 5.79
C VAL A 176 4.05 10.31 6.67
N SER A 177 3.29 9.32 6.22
CA SER A 177 2.16 8.77 6.99
C SER A 177 2.00 7.26 6.74
N CYS A 178 1.21 6.59 7.55
CA CYS A 178 0.75 5.23 7.30
C CYS A 178 -0.75 5.10 7.52
N VAL A 179 -1.35 4.10 6.86
CA VAL A 179 -2.79 3.86 6.91
C VAL A 179 -3.13 2.42 7.23
N ILE A 180 -4.24 2.24 7.94
CA ILE A 180 -4.95 0.97 8.08
C ILE A 180 -6.10 0.98 7.08
N PRO A 181 -6.02 0.18 5.98
CA PRO A 181 -6.99 0.21 4.88
C PRO A 181 -8.33 -0.47 5.24
N GLY A 182 -8.42 -1.13 6.41
CA GLY A 182 -9.56 -1.95 6.80
C GLY A 182 -9.53 -3.36 6.21
N GLU A 183 -10.66 -4.07 6.35
CA GLU A 183 -10.83 -5.42 5.82
C GLU A 183 -11.28 -5.34 4.35
N VAL A 184 -10.31 -5.23 3.46
CA VAL A 184 -10.55 -5.04 2.01
C VAL A 184 -10.53 -6.38 1.28
N ASP A 185 -11.48 -6.62 0.37
CA ASP A 185 -11.52 -7.84 -0.47
C ASP A 185 -10.33 -7.86 -1.43
N THR A 186 -9.26 -8.49 -0.99
CA THR A 186 -7.98 -8.62 -1.68
C THR A 186 -7.47 -10.06 -1.64
N ARG A 187 -6.37 -10.34 -2.35
CA ARG A 187 -5.71 -11.66 -2.30
C ARG A 187 -5.27 -12.04 -0.87
N ILE A 188 -4.83 -11.08 -0.05
CA ILE A 188 -4.46 -11.34 1.36
C ILE A 188 -5.70 -11.81 2.14
N GLN A 189 -6.82 -11.12 1.99
CA GLN A 189 -8.07 -11.49 2.64
C GLN A 189 -8.58 -12.86 2.14
N LYS A 190 -8.46 -13.15 0.84
CA LYS A 190 -8.76 -14.46 0.27
C LYS A 190 -7.94 -15.58 0.93
N THR A 191 -6.65 -15.38 1.13
CA THR A 191 -5.78 -16.35 1.84
C THR A 191 -6.29 -16.64 3.26
N LEU A 192 -6.79 -15.63 3.98
CA LEU A 192 -7.30 -15.80 5.34
C LEU A 192 -8.58 -16.66 5.39
N ARG A 193 -9.52 -16.41 4.48
CA ARG A 193 -10.80 -17.16 4.44
C ARG A 193 -10.66 -18.56 3.85
N GLU A 194 -9.65 -18.81 3.01
CA GLU A 194 -9.39 -20.12 2.42
C GLU A 194 -8.52 -21.04 3.30
N THR A 195 -7.82 -20.50 4.28
CA THR A 195 -7.01 -21.30 5.22
C THR A 195 -7.89 -21.84 6.33
N THR A 196 -8.50 -23.00 6.11
CA THR A 196 -9.49 -23.61 7.03
C THR A 196 -8.92 -23.98 8.41
N SER A 197 -7.61 -24.15 8.54
CA SER A 197 -6.92 -24.35 9.82
C SER A 197 -6.79 -23.06 10.63
N PHE A 198 -6.95 -21.89 10.03
CA PHE A 198 -6.87 -20.61 10.72
C PHE A 198 -8.05 -20.43 11.67
N HIS A 199 -7.81 -20.11 12.92
CA HIS A 199 -8.86 -20.04 13.94
C HIS A 199 -9.96 -18.98 13.66
N LEU A 200 -9.66 -17.96 12.87
CA LEU A 200 -10.60 -16.90 12.46
C LEU A 200 -11.16 -17.08 11.04
N HIS A 201 -10.85 -18.19 10.33
CA HIS A 201 -11.25 -18.34 8.92
C HIS A 201 -12.75 -18.18 8.70
N LYS A 202 -13.59 -18.69 9.62
CA LYS A 202 -15.06 -18.59 9.53
C LYS A 202 -15.56 -17.15 9.56
N ILE A 203 -14.94 -16.30 10.39
CA ILE A 203 -15.30 -14.88 10.50
C ILE A 203 -14.95 -14.15 9.19
N PHE A 204 -13.80 -14.44 8.61
CA PHE A 204 -13.40 -13.85 7.32
C PHE A 204 -14.26 -14.36 6.16
N ASP A 205 -14.63 -15.64 6.18
CA ASP A 205 -15.53 -16.20 5.16
C ASP A 205 -16.94 -15.61 5.29
N GLU A 206 -17.51 -15.54 6.50
CA GLU A 206 -18.81 -14.90 6.76
C GLU A 206 -18.83 -13.44 6.33
N ALA A 207 -17.79 -12.66 6.66
CA ALA A 207 -17.68 -11.27 6.23
C ALA A 207 -17.69 -11.15 4.69
N TYR A 208 -17.05 -12.07 3.98
CA TYR A 208 -17.12 -12.13 2.53
C TYR A 208 -18.50 -12.50 2.01
N GLN A 209 -19.10 -13.57 2.53
CA GLN A 209 -20.41 -14.07 2.10
C GLN A 209 -21.54 -13.06 2.35
N THR A 210 -21.44 -12.27 3.40
CA THR A 210 -22.42 -11.24 3.77
C THR A 210 -22.13 -9.86 3.20
N GLY A 211 -21.07 -9.72 2.35
CA GLY A 211 -20.72 -8.44 1.73
C GLY A 211 -20.15 -7.42 2.71
N GLN A 212 -19.59 -7.85 3.83
CA GLN A 212 -19.01 -6.99 4.88
C GLN A 212 -17.51 -6.69 4.65
N LEU A 213 -17.00 -6.93 3.46
CA LEU A 213 -15.65 -6.50 3.08
C LEU A 213 -15.71 -5.17 2.34
N ILE A 214 -14.74 -4.32 2.62
CA ILE A 214 -14.55 -3.06 1.89
C ILE A 214 -14.10 -3.39 0.47
N SER A 215 -14.70 -2.73 -0.53
CA SER A 215 -14.21 -2.88 -1.90
C SER A 215 -12.83 -2.21 -2.07
N PRO A 216 -11.93 -2.77 -2.91
CA PRO A 216 -10.68 -2.08 -3.26
C PRO A 216 -10.90 -0.66 -3.78
N LYS A 217 -12.00 -0.42 -4.49
CA LYS A 217 -12.38 0.89 -5.01
C LYS A 217 -12.70 1.88 -3.89
N THR A 218 -13.47 1.48 -2.88
CA THR A 218 -13.78 2.32 -1.70
C THR A 218 -12.51 2.66 -0.92
N CYS A 219 -11.64 1.66 -0.71
CA CYS A 219 -10.35 1.91 -0.07
C CYS A 219 -9.48 2.89 -0.88
N ALA A 220 -9.46 2.77 -2.21
CA ALA A 220 -8.72 3.69 -3.07
C ALA A 220 -9.27 5.13 -3.05
N GLU A 221 -10.58 5.34 -2.83
CA GLU A 221 -11.14 6.68 -2.59
C GLU A 221 -10.56 7.31 -1.32
N PHE A 222 -10.52 6.55 -0.23
CA PHE A 222 -9.90 6.99 1.01
C PHE A 222 -8.42 7.35 0.84
N LEU A 223 -7.63 6.47 0.20
CA LEU A 223 -6.21 6.75 -0.04
C LEU A 223 -6.00 7.97 -0.95
N LYS A 224 -6.83 8.12 -1.99
CA LYS A 224 -6.77 9.26 -2.89
C LYS A 224 -7.07 10.57 -2.15
N TRP A 225 -8.11 10.59 -1.32
CA TRP A 225 -8.41 11.74 -0.47
C TRP A 225 -7.21 12.11 0.42
N LEU A 226 -6.66 11.15 1.13
CA LEU A 226 -5.52 11.38 2.02
C LEU A 226 -4.29 11.90 1.27
N LEU A 227 -4.04 11.40 0.06
CA LEU A 227 -2.86 11.73 -0.74
C LEU A 227 -3.01 13.02 -1.56
N CYS A 228 -4.21 13.38 -1.99
CA CYS A 228 -4.41 14.43 -2.98
C CYS A 228 -5.31 15.56 -2.50
N ASP A 229 -6.34 15.28 -1.69
CA ASP A 229 -7.37 16.25 -1.33
C ASP A 229 -7.12 16.85 0.06
N LEU A 230 -6.49 16.09 0.98
CA LEU A 230 -6.06 16.60 2.28
C LEU A 230 -4.92 17.61 2.08
N SER A 231 -4.93 18.74 2.82
CA SER A 231 -3.81 19.68 2.72
C SER A 231 -2.48 19.04 3.14
N PHE A 232 -1.36 19.59 2.67
CA PHE A 232 -0.04 19.03 3.01
C PHE A 232 0.24 19.11 4.52
N ASP A 233 -0.17 20.18 5.16
CA ASP A 233 0.07 20.38 6.60
C ASP A 233 -0.78 19.42 7.45
N GLU A 234 -2.05 19.20 7.07
CA GLU A 234 -2.91 18.19 7.70
C GLU A 234 -2.35 16.78 7.50
N TYR A 235 -1.87 16.46 6.29
CA TYR A 235 -1.21 15.17 6.03
C TYR A 235 0.02 14.98 6.91
N LYS A 236 0.88 15.98 6.99
CA LYS A 236 2.10 15.96 7.80
C LYS A 236 1.82 15.83 9.30
N GLN A 237 0.70 16.37 9.78
CA GLN A 237 0.30 16.36 11.19
C GLN A 237 -0.67 15.23 11.55
N SER A 238 -1.14 14.45 10.56
CA SER A 238 -2.10 13.37 10.83
C SER A 238 -1.61 12.40 11.89
N ASN A 239 -2.50 11.98 12.79
CA ASN A 239 -2.22 10.89 13.72
C ASN A 239 -1.98 9.59 12.93
N MET A 240 -0.98 8.83 13.29
CA MET A 240 -0.61 7.59 12.59
C MET A 240 -0.80 6.38 13.50
N PRO A 241 -1.25 5.26 12.90
CA PRO A 241 -1.78 5.09 11.55
C PRO A 241 -3.18 5.70 11.38
N VAL A 242 -3.47 6.33 10.22
CA VAL A 242 -4.82 6.81 9.89
C VAL A 242 -5.68 5.61 9.49
N SER A 243 -6.77 5.35 10.22
CA SER A 243 -7.64 4.22 9.92
C SER A 243 -8.82 4.62 9.05
N ILE A 244 -9.16 3.81 8.05
CA ILE A 244 -10.35 4.02 7.21
C ILE A 244 -11.65 4.07 8.04
N TYR A 245 -11.66 3.47 9.23
CA TYR A 245 -12.84 3.42 10.12
C TYR A 245 -12.99 4.65 11.03
N GLU A 246 -12.06 5.60 11.00
CA GLU A 246 -12.18 6.84 11.80
C GLU A 246 -13.20 7.78 11.17
N GLU A 247 -14.29 8.09 11.89
CA GLU A 247 -15.45 8.81 11.36
C GLU A 247 -15.16 10.28 10.99
N TRP A 248 -14.15 10.92 11.62
CA TRP A 248 -13.86 12.34 11.45
C TRP A 248 -13.60 12.75 10.00
N HIS A 249 -13.11 11.83 9.17
CA HIS A 249 -12.79 12.12 7.77
C HIS A 249 -13.79 11.57 6.75
N HIS A 250 -14.79 10.77 7.17
CA HIS A 250 -15.72 10.11 6.23
C HIS A 250 -16.48 11.10 5.35
N SER A 251 -16.88 12.26 5.90
CA SER A 251 -17.62 13.29 5.15
C SER A 251 -16.84 13.87 3.96
N PHE A 252 -15.53 13.72 3.90
CA PHE A 252 -14.70 14.30 2.84
C PHE A 252 -14.57 13.40 1.62
N TRP A 253 -14.70 12.08 1.75
CA TRP A 253 -14.46 11.13 0.66
C TRP A 253 -15.51 10.02 0.53
N LEU A 254 -16.20 9.65 1.61
CA LEU A 254 -17.18 8.57 1.62
C LEU A 254 -18.54 9.09 1.13
N ARG A 255 -18.95 8.65 -0.07
CA ARG A 255 -20.21 9.09 -0.70
C ARG A 255 -21.43 8.33 -0.18
N ASP A 256 -21.27 7.08 0.20
CA ASP A 256 -22.31 6.22 0.73
C ASP A 256 -21.76 5.42 1.92
N ARG A 257 -22.39 5.57 3.09
CA ARG A 257 -21.98 4.88 4.32
C ARG A 257 -22.05 3.36 4.19
N ASN A 258 -22.92 2.83 3.33
CA ASN A 258 -23.02 1.39 3.08
C ASN A 258 -21.77 0.81 2.39
N GLN A 259 -20.91 1.67 1.81
CA GLN A 259 -19.63 1.23 1.22
C GLN A 259 -18.55 0.95 2.27
N LEU A 260 -18.78 1.31 3.52
CA LEU A 260 -17.85 1.08 4.63
C LEU A 260 -18.55 0.26 5.71
N PRO A 261 -18.58 -1.08 5.57
CA PRO A 261 -19.14 -1.95 6.60
C PRO A 261 -18.36 -1.80 7.91
N PRO A 262 -19.01 -2.09 9.05
CA PRO A 262 -18.32 -2.04 10.34
C PRO A 262 -17.16 -3.04 10.37
N PHE A 263 -16.17 -2.74 11.23
CA PHE A 263 -15.08 -3.70 11.43
C PHE A 263 -15.64 -5.03 11.98
N PRO A 264 -15.30 -6.18 11.38
CA PRO A 264 -15.94 -7.46 11.72
C PRO A 264 -15.46 -8.10 13.03
N PHE A 265 -14.54 -7.48 13.81
CA PHE A 265 -13.99 -8.02 15.06
C PHE A 265 -14.14 -7.06 16.24
#